data_707eb815be7e9f10e45d4e0b24823556
#
_entry.id   707eb815be7e9f10e45d4e0b24823556
#
_cell.length_a   1.000
_cell.length_b   1.000
_cell.length_c   1.000
_cell.angle_alpha   90.00
_cell.angle_beta   90.00
_cell.angle_gamma   90.00
#
_symmetry.space_group_name_H-M   'P 1'
#
loop_
_entity.id
_entity.type
_entity.pdbx_description
1 polymer ?
#
loop_
_entity_poly.entity_id
_entity_poly.type
_entity_poly.pdbx_seq_one_letter_code
_entity_poly.pdbx_strand_id
1 'polypeptide(L)'
;MNYSLDNQEVLDLDGDTNLVDIKFKEIKLNSTAIVNFGMWDFSGKQDSIRIRTELYQELQGIAYCFDLGNKTSFNNIENFWMKEVEKYGGGKLKPVCLGLKSDMTRVVDFGTVKNFCKAHKMNYYEISIKNLDSVKRFFFEYGAAIYESIKGKK
;
A
#
# COMPACT_ATOMS: atom_id res chain seq x y z
N MET A 1 -16.45 6.42 -15.41
CA MET A 1 -16.03 7.27 -14.28
C MET A 1 -14.68 7.87 -14.62
N ASN A 2 -14.62 9.19 -14.78
CA ASN A 2 -13.34 9.87 -15.07
C ASN A 2 -12.65 10.14 -13.74
N TYR A 3 -11.53 9.48 -13.51
CA TYR A 3 -10.64 9.74 -12.38
C TYR A 3 -9.72 10.90 -12.75
N SER A 4 -9.96 12.08 -12.18
CA SER A 4 -9.07 13.23 -12.37
C SER A 4 -8.01 13.18 -11.27
N LEU A 5 -6.81 12.81 -11.65
CA LEU A 5 -5.59 13.07 -10.88
C LEU A 5 -4.87 14.20 -11.58
N ASP A 6 -5.05 15.42 -11.08
CA ASP A 6 -4.28 16.56 -11.54
C ASP A 6 -2.85 16.48 -10.98
N ASN A 7 -1.92 16.65 -11.89
CA ASN A 7 -0.46 16.73 -11.77
C ASN A 7 0.34 15.44 -11.63
N GLN A 8 1.17 15.30 -12.65
CA GLN A 8 2.22 14.33 -12.90
C GLN A 8 3.39 14.46 -11.91
N GLU A 9 3.26 13.91 -10.72
CA GLU A 9 4.44 13.38 -10.06
C GLU A 9 4.25 11.87 -9.99
N VAL A 10 4.85 11.19 -10.96
CA VAL A 10 5.13 9.76 -10.86
C VAL A 10 5.98 9.60 -9.61
N LEU A 11 5.49 8.82 -8.65
CA LEU A 11 6.31 8.37 -7.54
C LEU A 11 7.55 7.72 -8.17
N ASP A 12 8.73 8.34 -7.99
CA ASP A 12 9.99 7.74 -8.38
C ASP A 12 10.25 6.57 -7.43
N LEU A 13 9.82 5.39 -7.86
CA LEU A 13 9.92 4.16 -7.08
C LEU A 13 11.20 3.37 -7.41
N ASP A 14 12.09 3.93 -8.23
CA ASP A 14 13.31 3.27 -8.68
C ASP A 14 14.53 3.50 -7.77
N GLY A 15 14.40 4.28 -6.70
CA GLY A 15 15.45 4.52 -5.72
C GLY A 15 15.32 3.65 -4.47
N ASP A 16 16.44 3.18 -3.93
CA ASP A 16 16.49 2.60 -2.57
C ASP A 16 16.09 3.67 -1.55
N THR A 17 14.95 3.50 -0.88
CA THR A 17 14.54 4.37 0.22
C THR A 17 15.52 4.19 1.38
N ASN A 18 16.26 5.24 1.75
CA ASN A 18 17.28 5.14 2.79
C ASN A 18 16.70 4.91 4.19
N LEU A 19 15.57 5.56 4.53
CA LEU A 19 14.88 5.38 5.81
C LEU A 19 13.37 5.46 5.62
N VAL A 20 12.84 6.65 5.33
CA VAL A 20 11.42 6.96 5.11
C VAL A 20 11.34 8.06 4.07
N ASP A 21 10.49 7.89 3.06
CA ASP A 21 10.08 8.95 2.16
C ASP A 21 8.62 9.31 2.43
N ILE A 22 8.29 10.59 2.39
CA ILE A 22 6.96 11.09 2.71
C ILE A 22 6.43 11.87 1.52
N LYS A 23 5.29 11.43 0.98
CA LYS A 23 4.61 12.11 -0.13
C LYS A 23 3.16 12.36 0.22
N PHE A 24 2.63 13.48 -0.27
CA PHE A 24 1.24 13.85 -0.10
C PHE A 24 0.54 13.84 -1.45
N LYS A 25 -0.67 13.28 -1.48
CA LYS A 25 -1.51 13.22 -2.67
C LYS A 25 -2.96 13.51 -2.32
N GLU A 26 -3.54 14.45 -3.05
CA GLU A 26 -4.97 14.72 -2.98
C GLU A 26 -5.73 13.81 -3.94
N ILE A 27 -6.82 13.20 -3.46
CA ILE A 27 -7.71 12.36 -4.26
C ILE A 27 -9.14 12.82 -4.06
N LYS A 28 -9.76 13.26 -5.14
CA LYS A 28 -11.18 13.62 -5.15
C LYS A 28 -12.03 12.36 -5.32
N LEU A 29 -12.73 11.96 -4.27
CA LEU A 29 -13.59 10.78 -4.30
C LEU A 29 -14.94 11.06 -4.97
N ASN A 30 -15.49 12.27 -4.75
CA ASN A 30 -16.74 12.75 -5.38
C ASN A 30 -16.78 14.28 -5.31
N SER A 31 -17.93 14.90 -5.64
CA SER A 31 -18.09 16.36 -5.64
C SER A 31 -17.89 17.03 -4.27
N THR A 32 -18.03 16.28 -3.17
CA THR A 32 -18.01 16.81 -1.81
C THR A 32 -16.91 16.22 -0.91
N ALA A 33 -16.26 15.14 -1.33
CA ALA A 33 -15.26 14.45 -0.55
C ALA A 33 -13.89 14.45 -1.24
N ILE A 34 -12.91 15.04 -0.57
CA ILE A 34 -11.49 15.05 -0.95
C ILE A 34 -10.72 14.36 0.15
N VAL A 35 -9.83 13.45 -0.21
CA VAL A 35 -8.93 12.75 0.70
C VAL A 35 -7.49 13.19 0.42
N ASN A 36 -6.84 13.71 1.42
CA ASN A 36 -5.40 13.98 1.39
C ASN A 36 -4.65 12.77 1.94
N PHE A 37 -3.96 12.05 1.07
CA PHE A 37 -3.09 10.96 1.45
C PHE A 37 -1.74 11.48 1.91
N GLY A 38 -1.34 11.16 3.13
CA GLY A 38 0.05 11.16 3.54
C GLY A 38 0.60 9.73 3.37
N MET A 39 1.49 9.55 2.42
CA MET A 39 2.13 8.26 2.13
C MET A 39 3.51 8.24 2.76
N TRP A 40 3.75 7.23 3.58
CA TRP A 40 5.02 6.98 4.23
C TRP A 40 5.62 5.73 3.61
N ASP A 41 6.61 5.90 2.73
CA ASP A 41 7.34 4.81 2.13
C ASP A 41 8.52 4.44 3.00
N PHE A 42 8.45 3.25 3.60
CA PHE A 42 9.49 2.73 4.48
C PHE A 42 10.49 1.88 3.70
N SER A 43 11.77 2.10 3.98
CA SER A 43 12.82 1.22 3.47
C SER A 43 12.51 -0.24 3.77
N GLY A 44 12.68 -1.10 2.77
CA GLY A 44 12.59 -2.55 2.94
C GLY A 44 13.70 -3.16 3.81
N LYS A 45 14.64 -2.34 4.33
CA LYS A 45 15.72 -2.78 5.22
C LYS A 45 15.18 -2.97 6.64
N GLN A 46 15.55 -4.10 7.25
CA GLN A 46 15.06 -4.45 8.59
C GLN A 46 15.63 -3.54 9.70
N ASP A 47 16.76 -2.91 9.47
CA ASP A 47 17.46 -2.07 10.45
C ASP A 47 16.72 -0.78 10.84
N SER A 48 15.71 -0.38 10.06
CA SER A 48 14.94 0.85 10.30
C SER A 48 13.70 0.65 11.19
N ILE A 49 13.64 -0.44 11.95
CA ILE A 49 12.48 -0.85 12.76
C ILE A 49 12.02 0.25 13.74
N ARG A 50 12.93 0.94 14.40
CA ARG A 50 12.62 1.95 15.43
C ARG A 50 11.76 3.10 14.87
N ILE A 51 12.11 3.60 13.70
CA ILE A 51 11.38 4.70 13.06
C ILE A 51 9.99 4.23 12.64
N ARG A 52 9.88 3.04 12.04
CA ARG A 52 8.59 2.51 11.58
C ARG A 52 7.62 2.29 12.73
N THR A 53 8.10 1.71 13.83
CA THR A 53 7.24 1.31 14.95
C THR A 53 6.60 2.49 15.67
N GLU A 54 7.27 3.64 15.73
CA GLU A 54 6.71 4.88 16.28
C GLU A 54 5.58 5.43 15.40
N LEU A 55 5.68 5.26 14.09
CA LEU A 55 4.72 5.79 13.12
C LEU A 55 3.48 4.94 12.94
N TYR A 56 3.55 3.62 13.15
CA TYR A 56 2.41 2.72 12.90
C TYR A 56 1.12 3.13 13.64
N GLN A 57 1.21 3.74 14.80
CA GLN A 57 0.03 4.13 15.60
C GLN A 57 -0.71 5.33 15.00
N GLU A 58 -0.06 6.13 14.19
CA GLU A 58 -0.62 7.32 13.55
C GLU A 58 -1.24 7.02 12.18
N LEU A 59 -0.99 5.82 11.63
CA LEU A 59 -1.47 5.43 10.31
C LEU A 59 -2.92 4.95 10.35
N GLN A 60 -3.64 5.16 9.25
CA GLN A 60 -5.00 4.65 9.04
C GLN A 60 -5.02 3.40 8.17
N GLY A 61 -4.00 3.21 7.37
CA GLY A 61 -3.88 2.06 6.48
C GLY A 61 -2.44 1.61 6.30
N ILE A 62 -2.27 0.39 5.80
CA ILE A 62 -0.98 -0.18 5.48
C ILE A 62 -1.04 -0.98 4.19
N ALA A 63 -0.10 -0.74 3.28
CA ALA A 63 0.07 -1.50 2.06
C ALA A 63 1.28 -2.43 2.20
N TYR A 64 1.03 -3.74 2.18
CA TYR A 64 2.09 -4.74 2.09
C TYR A 64 2.46 -4.92 0.63
N CYS A 65 3.59 -4.34 0.25
CA CYS A 65 4.09 -4.34 -1.12
C CYS A 65 5.05 -5.50 -1.37
N PHE A 66 4.93 -6.12 -2.54
CA PHE A 66 5.87 -7.12 -3.01
C PHE A 66 6.05 -7.06 -4.53
N ASP A 67 7.18 -7.50 -5.02
CA ASP A 67 7.46 -7.64 -6.46
C ASP A 67 6.89 -8.96 -6.96
N LEU A 68 6.02 -8.92 -7.99
CA LEU A 68 5.43 -10.11 -8.61
C LEU A 68 6.46 -11.06 -9.22
N GLY A 69 7.64 -10.55 -9.55
CA GLY A 69 8.80 -11.33 -10.01
C GLY A 69 9.68 -11.89 -8.88
N ASN A 70 9.38 -11.59 -7.60
CA ASN A 70 10.24 -11.95 -6.48
C ASN A 70 9.47 -12.65 -5.34
N LYS A 71 9.60 -13.99 -5.29
CA LYS A 71 8.92 -14.81 -4.28
C LYS A 71 9.38 -14.50 -2.85
N THR A 72 10.62 -14.11 -2.66
CA THR A 72 11.14 -13.76 -1.34
C THR A 72 10.44 -12.51 -0.80
N SER A 73 10.23 -11.48 -1.63
CA SER A 73 9.52 -10.28 -1.21
C SER A 73 8.07 -10.58 -0.78
N PHE A 74 7.40 -11.51 -1.46
CA PHE A 74 6.06 -11.98 -1.06
C PHE A 74 6.09 -12.73 0.29
N ASN A 75 7.01 -13.67 0.45
CA ASN A 75 7.12 -14.43 1.68
C ASN A 75 7.46 -13.55 2.89
N ASN A 76 8.20 -12.46 2.69
CA ASN A 76 8.53 -11.49 3.74
C ASN A 76 7.31 -10.74 4.27
N ILE A 77 6.20 -10.68 3.53
CA ILE A 77 4.96 -10.08 4.04
C ILE A 77 4.53 -10.78 5.33
N GLU A 78 4.35 -12.10 5.28
CA GLU A 78 3.91 -12.89 6.44
C GLU A 78 5.02 -13.12 7.46
N ASN A 79 6.22 -13.44 6.96
CA ASN A 79 7.33 -13.84 7.82
C ASN A 79 7.88 -12.68 8.66
N PHE A 80 7.77 -11.45 8.17
CA PHE A 80 8.36 -10.28 8.80
C PHE A 80 7.37 -9.13 8.97
N TRP A 81 6.85 -8.56 7.89
CA TRP A 81 6.11 -7.28 7.93
C TRP A 81 4.81 -7.36 8.72
N MET A 82 4.03 -8.42 8.54
CA MET A 82 2.78 -8.58 9.29
C MET A 82 3.02 -8.76 10.78
N LYS A 83 4.06 -9.50 11.17
CA LYS A 83 4.43 -9.68 12.58
C LYS A 83 4.88 -8.38 13.24
N GLU A 84 5.63 -7.55 12.50
CA GLU A 84 6.04 -6.24 12.98
C GLU A 84 4.82 -5.33 13.19
N VAL A 85 3.91 -5.27 12.23
CA VAL A 85 2.68 -4.48 12.32
C VAL A 85 1.73 -5.00 13.41
N GLU A 86 1.59 -6.30 13.57
CA GLU A 86 0.80 -6.91 14.64
C GLU A 86 1.33 -6.51 16.02
N LYS A 87 2.64 -6.50 16.16
CA LYS A 87 3.30 -6.16 17.43
C LYS A 87 3.21 -4.66 17.77
N TYR A 88 3.31 -3.78 16.78
CA TYR A 88 3.48 -2.34 17.01
C TYR A 88 2.35 -1.46 16.45
N GLY A 89 1.51 -1.97 15.57
CA GLY A 89 0.53 -1.18 14.79
C GLY A 89 -0.80 -0.85 15.48
N GLY A 90 -1.01 -1.25 16.73
CA GLY A 90 -2.21 -0.88 17.50
C GLY A 90 -3.55 -1.42 17.01
N GLY A 91 -3.60 -2.32 16.03
CA GLY A 91 -4.80 -3.06 15.59
C GLY A 91 -5.86 -2.26 14.82
N LYS A 92 -5.57 -1.02 14.44
CA LYS A 92 -6.55 -0.13 13.75
C LYS A 92 -6.30 0.06 12.26
N LEU A 93 -5.17 -0.45 11.74
CA LEU A 93 -4.75 -0.27 10.37
C LEU A 93 -5.65 -1.05 9.41
N LYS A 94 -6.01 -0.44 8.29
CA LYS A 94 -6.69 -1.13 7.19
C LYS A 94 -5.64 -1.74 6.26
N PRO A 95 -5.45 -3.08 6.25
CA PRO A 95 -4.41 -3.68 5.45
C PRO A 95 -4.83 -3.87 4.00
N VAL A 96 -3.87 -3.76 3.09
CA VAL A 96 -4.00 -4.11 1.67
C VAL A 96 -2.72 -4.80 1.20
N CYS A 97 -2.86 -5.75 0.29
CA CYS A 97 -1.73 -6.41 -0.37
C CYS A 97 -1.55 -5.84 -1.78
N LEU A 98 -0.33 -5.46 -2.14
CA LEU A 98 -0.04 -4.76 -3.38
C LEU A 98 1.08 -5.45 -4.14
N GLY A 99 0.74 -6.13 -5.25
CA GLY A 99 1.71 -6.70 -6.19
C GLY A 99 2.23 -5.63 -7.14
N LEU A 100 3.52 -5.39 -7.10
CA LEU A 100 4.21 -4.40 -7.92
C LEU A 100 4.78 -5.03 -9.18
N LYS A 101 5.09 -4.18 -10.16
CA LYS A 101 5.72 -4.56 -11.44
C LYS A 101 4.87 -5.57 -12.24
N SER A 102 3.54 -5.33 -12.30
CA SER A 102 2.61 -6.22 -13.00
C SER A 102 2.84 -6.31 -14.53
N ASP A 103 3.71 -5.46 -15.05
CA ASP A 103 4.20 -5.47 -16.44
C ASP A 103 5.39 -6.42 -16.66
N MET A 104 5.98 -6.97 -15.61
CA MET A 104 7.13 -7.87 -15.66
C MET A 104 6.71 -9.34 -15.58
N THR A 105 7.68 -10.22 -15.82
CA THR A 105 7.45 -11.68 -15.72
C THR A 105 7.08 -12.05 -14.28
N ARG A 106 5.91 -12.68 -14.13
CA ARG A 106 5.39 -13.13 -12.84
C ARG A 106 6.10 -14.42 -12.40
N VAL A 107 6.53 -14.46 -11.14
CA VAL A 107 7.02 -15.65 -10.44
C VAL A 107 6.06 -16.04 -9.30
N VAL A 108 5.40 -15.08 -8.68
CA VAL A 108 4.43 -15.34 -7.62
C VAL A 108 3.06 -15.61 -8.24
N ASP A 109 2.56 -16.84 -8.05
CA ASP A 109 1.28 -17.26 -8.62
C ASP A 109 0.09 -16.46 -8.08
N PHE A 110 -0.84 -16.08 -8.97
CA PHE A 110 -2.03 -15.28 -8.65
C PHE A 110 -2.93 -15.98 -7.62
N GLY A 111 -3.14 -17.29 -7.77
CA GLY A 111 -3.97 -18.08 -6.85
C GLY A 111 -3.38 -18.09 -5.43
N THR A 112 -2.06 -18.23 -5.34
CA THR A 112 -1.32 -18.18 -4.07
C THR A 112 -1.56 -16.85 -3.35
N VAL A 113 -1.38 -15.71 -4.04
CA VAL A 113 -1.59 -14.38 -3.45
C VAL A 113 -3.06 -14.18 -3.06
N LYS A 114 -3.99 -14.59 -3.92
CA LYS A 114 -5.42 -14.44 -3.66
C LYS A 114 -5.86 -15.23 -2.43
N ASN A 115 -5.37 -16.45 -2.27
CA ASN A 115 -5.66 -17.29 -1.09
C ASN A 115 -5.06 -16.69 0.18
N PHE A 116 -3.83 -16.19 0.11
CA PHE A 116 -3.18 -15.46 1.19
C PHE A 116 -4.00 -14.23 1.62
N CYS A 117 -4.39 -13.39 0.68
CA CYS A 117 -5.18 -12.18 0.96
C CYS A 117 -6.55 -12.52 1.56
N LYS A 118 -7.19 -13.60 1.09
CA LYS A 118 -8.46 -14.09 1.66
C LYS A 118 -8.30 -14.55 3.12
N ALA A 119 -7.25 -15.30 3.42
CA ALA A 119 -6.95 -15.78 4.77
C ALA A 119 -6.72 -14.62 5.75
N HIS A 120 -6.06 -13.56 5.30
CA HIS A 120 -5.74 -12.38 6.11
C HIS A 120 -6.75 -11.22 5.97
N LYS A 121 -7.89 -11.44 5.28
CA LYS A 121 -8.97 -10.44 5.08
C LYS A 121 -8.47 -9.13 4.46
N MET A 122 -7.53 -9.23 3.52
CA MET A 122 -6.97 -8.10 2.78
C MET A 122 -7.53 -8.02 1.37
N ASN A 123 -7.73 -6.80 0.87
CA ASN A 123 -7.90 -6.58 -0.56
C ASN A 123 -6.56 -6.76 -1.27
N TYR A 124 -6.61 -7.18 -2.54
CA TYR A 124 -5.45 -7.38 -3.37
C TYR A 124 -5.52 -6.55 -4.64
N TYR A 125 -4.41 -5.86 -4.95
CA TYR A 125 -4.23 -5.09 -6.17
C TYR A 125 -2.90 -5.42 -6.82
N GLU A 126 -2.86 -5.29 -8.15
CA GLU A 126 -1.63 -5.37 -8.94
C GLU A 126 -1.47 -4.06 -9.69
N ILE A 127 -0.29 -3.46 -9.59
CA ILE A 127 0.02 -2.19 -10.24
C ILE A 127 1.37 -2.23 -10.96
N SER A 128 1.48 -1.35 -11.96
CA SER A 128 2.73 -1.04 -12.63
C SER A 128 2.84 0.46 -12.87
N ILE A 129 4.02 1.03 -12.67
CA ILE A 129 4.30 2.42 -13.02
C ILE A 129 4.17 2.69 -14.53
N LYS A 130 4.28 1.63 -15.37
CA LYS A 130 4.03 1.72 -16.82
C LYS A 130 2.53 1.73 -17.17
N ASN A 131 1.66 1.39 -16.21
CA ASN A 131 0.21 1.45 -16.32
C ASN A 131 -0.36 2.37 -15.23
N LEU A 132 -0.33 3.67 -15.48
CA LEU A 132 -0.76 4.68 -14.53
C LEU A 132 -2.24 4.54 -14.12
N ASP A 133 -3.09 3.95 -14.97
CA ASP A 133 -4.50 3.72 -14.62
C ASP A 133 -4.64 2.67 -13.51
N SER A 134 -3.76 1.66 -13.48
CA SER A 134 -3.72 0.69 -12.39
C SER A 134 -3.35 1.35 -11.06
N VAL A 135 -2.38 2.27 -11.08
CA VAL A 135 -1.95 3.06 -9.91
C VAL A 135 -3.07 3.99 -9.44
N LYS A 136 -3.68 4.75 -10.36
CA LYS A 136 -4.79 5.66 -10.06
C LYS A 136 -5.97 4.93 -9.42
N ARG A 137 -6.36 3.80 -10.02
CA ARG A 137 -7.45 2.97 -9.51
C ARG A 137 -7.16 2.47 -8.09
N PHE A 138 -5.96 1.98 -7.83
CA PHE A 138 -5.55 1.54 -6.50
C PHE A 138 -5.72 2.66 -5.46
N PHE A 139 -5.14 3.82 -5.70
CA PHE A 139 -5.23 4.93 -4.75
C PHE A 139 -6.65 5.41 -4.53
N PHE A 140 -7.47 5.44 -5.59
CA PHE A 140 -8.88 5.82 -5.49
C PHE A 140 -9.68 4.82 -4.63
N GLU A 141 -9.60 3.52 -4.96
CA GLU A 141 -10.37 2.48 -4.28
C GLU A 141 -9.90 2.29 -2.83
N TYR A 142 -8.60 2.29 -2.60
CA TYR A 142 -8.04 2.17 -1.25
C TYR A 142 -8.33 3.40 -0.40
N GLY A 143 -8.23 4.59 -0.98
CA GLY A 143 -8.59 5.84 -0.34
C GLY A 143 -10.05 5.92 0.06
N ALA A 144 -10.94 5.53 -0.84
CA ALA A 144 -12.36 5.43 -0.53
C ALA A 144 -12.60 4.46 0.63
N ALA A 145 -11.93 3.31 0.63
CA ALA A 145 -12.06 2.31 1.68
C ALA A 145 -11.54 2.79 3.05
N ILE A 146 -10.46 3.56 3.09
CA ILE A 146 -9.96 4.19 4.33
C ILE A 146 -10.96 5.28 4.79
N TYR A 147 -11.37 6.16 3.89
CA TYR A 147 -12.33 7.23 4.19
C TYR A 147 -13.62 6.70 4.84
N GLU A 148 -14.24 5.68 4.25
CA GLU A 148 -15.44 5.06 4.81
C GLU A 148 -15.17 4.41 6.19
N SER A 149 -13.99 3.85 6.41
CA SER A 149 -13.63 3.25 7.71
C SER A 149 -13.48 4.27 8.84
N ILE A 150 -13.14 5.52 8.50
CA ILE A 150 -13.01 6.63 9.46
C ILE A 150 -14.38 7.25 9.71
N LYS A 151 -15.18 7.44 8.66
CA LYS A 151 -16.50 8.06 8.75
C LYS A 151 -17.50 7.22 9.58
N GLY A 152 -17.41 5.90 9.49
CA GLY A 152 -18.28 4.99 10.26
C GLY A 152 -17.98 4.93 11.76
N LYS A 153 -16.95 5.65 12.24
CA LYS A 153 -16.55 5.72 13.67
C LYS A 153 -17.01 7.00 14.38
N LYS A 154 -17.76 7.87 13.68
CA LYS A 154 -18.47 9.01 14.26
C LYS A 154 -19.93 8.62 14.50
#